data_35881136d429e8b10780f41d653e8e35
#
_entry.id   35881136d429e8b10780f41d653e8e35
#
_cell.length_a   1.000
_cell.length_b   1.000
_cell.length_c   1.000
_cell.angle_alpha   90.00
_cell.angle_beta   90.00
_cell.angle_gamma   90.00
#
_symmetry.space_group_name_H-M   'P 1'
#
loop_
_entity.id
_entity.type
_entity.pdbx_description
1 polymer ?
#
loop_
_entity_poly.entity_id
_entity_poly.type
_entity_poly.pdbx_seq_one_letter_code
_entity_poly.pdbx_strand_id
1 'polypeptide(L)'
;KVIDFHKKNNSKLTLVVRQDISPEQFDSIEICEDGRIVHFIGASSMGLPENTKQVMFTGIQIMEPEILNRIPEGQFCGTTEDIFPQMIRDDVPVYGYLYNGYWKDMGNRESYLQVNADALDEKVFLNGTSPNDTNNSFTIPPVWIGRNCRIAENSKIGPHSVIGPNCTIKNGAVVENSILWEGVTIGAGSTVKGSVIAKNRTIGDGKNIKDES
;
A
#
# COMPACT_ATOMS: atom_id res chain seq x y z
N LYS A 1 3.19 -11.87 15.95
CA LYS A 1 1.89 -12.54 15.63
C LYS A 1 2.01 -13.48 14.43
N VAL A 2 2.33 -13.01 13.20
CA VAL A 2 2.43 -13.89 12.02
C VAL A 2 3.60 -14.87 12.13
N ILE A 3 4.75 -14.45 12.65
CA ILE A 3 5.91 -15.32 12.91
C ILE A 3 5.57 -16.42 13.93
N ASP A 4 4.83 -16.08 15.00
CA ASP A 4 4.40 -17.04 16.02
C ASP A 4 3.43 -18.07 15.42
N PHE A 5 2.52 -17.63 14.56
CA PHE A 5 1.62 -18.49 13.81
C PHE A 5 2.40 -19.45 12.89
N HIS A 6 3.37 -18.93 12.13
CA HIS A 6 4.24 -19.70 11.25
C HIS A 6 4.94 -20.83 12.01
N LYS A 7 5.59 -20.49 13.12
CA LYS A 7 6.29 -21.45 13.98
C LYS A 7 5.36 -22.47 14.62
N LYS A 8 4.19 -22.01 15.13
CA LYS A 8 3.21 -22.89 15.78
C LYS A 8 2.68 -23.98 14.84
N ASN A 9 2.52 -23.67 13.57
CA ASN A 9 2.02 -24.61 12.57
C ASN A 9 3.13 -25.40 11.85
N ASN A 10 4.39 -25.26 12.26
CA ASN A 10 5.55 -25.81 11.53
C ASN A 10 5.46 -25.53 10.02
N SER A 11 4.99 -24.34 9.68
CA SER A 11 4.74 -23.94 8.30
C SER A 11 6.03 -23.80 7.50
N LYS A 12 6.05 -24.23 6.26
CA LYS A 12 7.16 -23.95 5.35
C LYS A 12 7.00 -22.60 4.67
N LEU A 13 5.75 -22.20 4.42
CA LEU A 13 5.37 -20.93 3.86
C LEU A 13 4.10 -20.42 4.55
N THR A 14 4.12 -19.21 5.07
CA THR A 14 2.92 -18.54 5.57
C THR A 14 2.67 -17.27 4.77
N LEU A 15 1.51 -17.19 4.16
CA LEU A 15 1.01 -16.02 3.45
C LEU A 15 0.10 -15.22 4.37
N VAL A 16 0.27 -13.91 4.42
CA VAL A 16 -0.74 -13.05 5.08
C VAL A 16 -1.89 -12.87 4.10
N VAL A 17 -3.08 -13.25 4.51
CA VAL A 17 -4.28 -13.29 3.66
C VAL A 17 -5.43 -12.48 4.25
N ARG A 18 -6.37 -12.05 3.39
CA ARG A 18 -7.58 -11.30 3.76
C ARG A 18 -8.81 -11.95 3.12
N GLN A 19 -9.96 -11.77 3.76
CA GLN A 19 -11.25 -12.32 3.29
C GLN A 19 -12.20 -11.24 2.72
N ASP A 20 -11.93 -9.96 2.99
CA ASP A 20 -12.83 -8.82 2.74
C ASP A 20 -12.72 -8.18 1.35
N ILE A 21 -12.10 -8.86 0.39
CA ILE A 21 -11.86 -8.31 -0.95
C ILE A 21 -12.61 -9.12 -1.99
N SER A 22 -13.19 -8.41 -2.97
CA SER A 22 -13.91 -9.01 -4.09
C SER A 22 -13.05 -10.05 -4.80
N PRO A 23 -13.50 -11.31 -4.89
CA PRO A 23 -12.76 -12.39 -5.57
C PRO A 23 -12.45 -12.08 -7.04
N GLU A 24 -13.21 -11.18 -7.65
CA GLU A 24 -13.08 -10.76 -9.05
C GLU A 24 -11.79 -9.98 -9.35
N GLN A 25 -11.11 -9.48 -8.31
CA GLN A 25 -9.90 -8.66 -8.46
C GLN A 25 -8.60 -9.41 -8.22
N PHE A 26 -8.66 -10.60 -7.65
CA PHE A 26 -7.47 -11.37 -7.24
C PHE A 26 -7.67 -12.86 -7.50
N ASP A 27 -6.58 -13.54 -7.77
CA ASP A 27 -6.58 -14.98 -7.97
C ASP A 27 -7.11 -15.74 -6.75
N SER A 28 -7.88 -16.80 -6.99
CA SER A 28 -8.54 -17.58 -5.95
C SER A 28 -7.53 -18.33 -5.09
N ILE A 29 -7.60 -18.08 -3.79
CA ILE A 29 -6.89 -18.85 -2.76
C ILE A 29 -7.94 -19.37 -1.78
N GLU A 30 -7.84 -20.65 -1.41
CA GLU A 30 -8.74 -21.25 -0.43
C GLU A 30 -7.97 -21.81 0.76
N ILE A 31 -8.48 -21.49 1.95
CA ILE A 31 -7.92 -21.97 3.22
C ILE A 31 -8.95 -22.79 4.00
N CYS A 32 -8.48 -23.79 4.74
CA CYS A 32 -9.24 -24.52 5.74
C CYS A 32 -9.45 -23.69 7.01
N GLU A 33 -10.23 -24.21 7.97
CA GLU A 33 -10.45 -23.56 9.26
C GLU A 33 -9.17 -23.36 10.08
N ASP A 34 -8.22 -24.30 9.99
CA ASP A 34 -6.91 -24.22 10.64
C ASP A 34 -5.94 -23.26 9.94
N GLY A 35 -6.33 -22.69 8.80
CA GLY A 35 -5.55 -21.80 7.98
C GLY A 35 -4.69 -22.50 6.93
N ARG A 36 -4.73 -23.83 6.77
CA ARG A 36 -3.97 -24.51 5.71
C ARG A 36 -4.48 -24.08 4.34
N ILE A 37 -3.58 -23.68 3.45
CA ILE A 37 -3.92 -23.35 2.07
C ILE A 37 -4.04 -24.67 1.29
N VAL A 38 -5.19 -24.87 0.66
CA VAL A 38 -5.53 -26.08 -0.10
C VAL A 38 -5.78 -25.81 -1.58
N HIS A 39 -5.99 -24.55 -1.94
CA HIS A 39 -6.05 -24.08 -3.33
C HIS A 39 -5.28 -22.79 -3.49
N PHE A 40 -4.47 -22.66 -4.54
CA PHE A 40 -3.70 -21.48 -4.87
C PHE A 40 -3.49 -21.38 -6.39
N ILE A 41 -4.10 -20.40 -7.03
CA ILE A 41 -3.93 -20.04 -8.46
C ILE A 41 -3.92 -21.31 -9.37
N GLY A 42 -5.04 -22.03 -9.40
CA GLY A 42 -5.21 -23.22 -10.26
C GLY A 42 -4.45 -24.47 -9.81
N ALA A 43 -3.80 -24.46 -8.66
CA ALA A 43 -3.22 -25.63 -8.02
C ALA A 43 -4.02 -26.00 -6.76
N SER A 44 -4.33 -27.29 -6.60
CA SER A 44 -5.06 -27.81 -5.45
C SER A 44 -4.29 -28.97 -4.80
N SER A 45 -4.42 -29.07 -3.48
CA SER A 45 -3.98 -30.26 -2.75
C SER A 45 -4.89 -31.46 -3.06
N MET A 46 -4.39 -32.67 -2.87
CA MET A 46 -5.21 -33.87 -3.02
C MET A 46 -6.26 -33.94 -1.89
N GLY A 47 -7.52 -34.16 -2.24
CA GLY A 47 -8.61 -34.29 -1.25
C GLY A 47 -9.05 -32.95 -0.64
N LEU A 48 -9.54 -32.04 -1.49
CA LEU A 48 -10.11 -30.75 -1.06
C LEU A 48 -11.19 -30.96 0.02
N PRO A 49 -11.11 -30.30 1.19
CA PRO A 49 -12.16 -30.30 2.18
C PRO A 49 -13.41 -29.61 1.65
N GLU A 50 -14.60 -30.05 2.11
CA GLU A 50 -15.87 -29.45 1.71
C GLU A 50 -16.05 -27.99 2.22
N ASN A 51 -15.37 -27.61 3.30
CA ASN A 51 -15.49 -26.31 3.95
C ASN A 51 -14.18 -25.52 3.83
N THR A 52 -14.09 -24.69 2.81
CA THR A 52 -12.99 -23.75 2.62
C THR A 52 -13.46 -22.30 2.67
N LYS A 53 -12.55 -21.37 2.89
CA LYS A 53 -12.79 -19.92 2.82
C LYS A 53 -11.94 -19.34 1.71
N GLN A 54 -12.57 -18.56 0.85
CA GLN A 54 -11.83 -17.78 -0.15
C GLN A 54 -11.15 -16.60 0.51
N VAL A 55 -9.90 -16.38 0.15
CA VAL A 55 -9.04 -15.29 0.64
C VAL A 55 -8.17 -14.77 -0.49
N MET A 56 -7.61 -13.58 -0.29
CA MET A 56 -6.60 -13.02 -1.18
C MET A 56 -5.25 -12.90 -0.49
N PHE A 57 -4.17 -12.96 -1.25
CA PHE A 57 -2.81 -12.75 -0.78
C PHE A 57 -2.45 -11.25 -0.74
N THR A 58 -1.90 -10.80 0.37
CA THR A 58 -1.54 -9.39 0.59
C THR A 58 -0.15 -9.00 0.08
N GLY A 59 0.62 -9.94 -0.47
CA GLY A 59 2.03 -9.74 -0.82
C GLY A 59 2.99 -9.93 0.37
N ILE A 60 2.50 -10.13 1.60
CA ILE A 60 3.34 -10.34 2.79
C ILE A 60 3.46 -11.83 3.07
N GLN A 61 4.68 -12.33 3.15
CA GLN A 61 4.96 -13.75 3.33
C GLN A 61 6.11 -14.01 4.32
N ILE A 62 6.07 -15.16 4.96
CA ILE A 62 7.16 -15.72 5.75
C ILE A 62 7.46 -17.09 5.19
N MET A 63 8.70 -17.36 4.84
CA MET A 63 9.12 -18.65 4.29
C MET A 63 10.36 -19.18 5.01
N GLU A 64 10.46 -20.49 5.11
CA GLU A 64 11.68 -21.16 5.55
C GLU A 64 12.75 -21.05 4.45
N PRO A 65 14.04 -20.86 4.81
CA PRO A 65 15.12 -20.66 3.84
C PRO A 65 15.22 -21.74 2.76
N GLU A 66 14.84 -22.97 3.09
CA GLU A 66 14.87 -24.12 2.15
C GLU A 66 13.97 -23.94 0.92
N ILE A 67 12.94 -23.09 1.01
CA ILE A 67 12.06 -22.79 -0.12
C ILE A 67 12.83 -22.09 -1.24
N LEU A 68 13.85 -21.30 -0.92
CA LEU A 68 14.69 -20.65 -1.91
C LEU A 68 15.42 -21.66 -2.83
N ASN A 69 15.66 -22.89 -2.35
CA ASN A 69 16.26 -23.96 -3.18
C ASN A 69 15.32 -24.47 -4.29
N ARG A 70 14.03 -24.10 -4.25
CA ARG A 70 13.07 -24.41 -5.31
C ARG A 70 13.16 -23.45 -6.50
N ILE A 71 13.85 -22.31 -6.31
CA ILE A 71 14.01 -21.30 -7.37
C ILE A 71 15.16 -21.76 -8.28
N PRO A 72 14.91 -22.01 -9.58
CA PRO A 72 15.94 -22.47 -10.50
C PRO A 72 16.98 -21.36 -10.73
N GLU A 73 18.25 -21.74 -10.74
CA GLU A 73 19.35 -20.81 -10.97
C GLU A 73 19.35 -20.31 -12.43
N GLY A 74 19.54 -19.02 -12.64
CA GLY A 74 19.69 -18.41 -13.96
C GLY A 74 18.42 -18.36 -14.82
N GLN A 75 17.25 -18.65 -14.24
CA GLN A 75 15.95 -18.57 -14.93
C GLN A 75 14.99 -17.63 -14.20
N PHE A 76 14.10 -16.97 -14.96
CA PHE A 76 12.99 -16.24 -14.36
C PHE A 76 12.03 -17.25 -13.71
N CYS A 77 11.65 -16.97 -12.46
CA CYS A 77 10.74 -17.81 -11.70
C CYS A 77 9.93 -16.91 -10.76
N GLY A 78 8.62 -16.91 -10.93
CA GLY A 78 7.68 -16.21 -10.04
C GLY A 78 7.36 -17.07 -8.81
N THR A 79 7.40 -16.48 -7.62
CA THR A 79 7.03 -17.25 -6.41
C THR A 79 5.55 -17.60 -6.42
N THR A 80 4.69 -16.69 -6.82
CA THR A 80 3.23 -16.83 -6.89
C THR A 80 2.78 -17.70 -8.06
N GLU A 81 3.46 -17.61 -9.19
CA GLU A 81 3.08 -18.30 -10.41
C GLU A 81 3.64 -19.72 -10.48
N ASP A 82 4.85 -19.94 -9.97
CA ASP A 82 5.58 -21.20 -10.14
C ASP A 82 5.75 -21.98 -8.82
N ILE A 83 6.32 -21.33 -7.79
CA ILE A 83 6.76 -22.01 -6.57
C ILE A 83 5.59 -22.38 -5.66
N PHE A 84 4.69 -21.43 -5.34
CA PHE A 84 3.60 -21.69 -4.39
C PHE A 84 2.60 -22.71 -4.93
N PRO A 85 2.17 -22.65 -6.21
CA PRO A 85 1.32 -23.69 -6.79
C PRO A 85 1.97 -25.08 -6.76
N GLN A 86 3.28 -25.17 -6.99
CA GLN A 86 3.99 -26.45 -6.89
C GLN A 86 4.01 -26.97 -5.45
N MET A 87 4.25 -26.08 -4.46
CA MET A 87 4.22 -26.49 -3.04
C MET A 87 2.86 -27.05 -2.62
N ILE A 88 1.75 -26.48 -3.13
CA ILE A 88 0.40 -26.98 -2.87
C ILE A 88 0.22 -28.39 -3.49
N ARG A 89 0.64 -28.59 -4.75
CA ARG A 89 0.58 -29.92 -5.40
C ARG A 89 1.43 -30.97 -4.68
N ASP A 90 2.59 -30.55 -4.14
CA ASP A 90 3.52 -31.41 -3.40
C ASP A 90 3.07 -31.65 -1.95
N ASP A 91 1.89 -31.15 -1.55
CA ASP A 91 1.35 -31.22 -0.20
C ASP A 91 2.28 -30.64 0.91
N VAL A 92 3.11 -29.67 0.54
CA VAL A 92 3.98 -28.97 1.50
C VAL A 92 3.12 -28.15 2.46
N PRO A 93 3.47 -28.06 3.76
CA PRO A 93 2.73 -27.23 4.74
C PRO A 93 2.77 -25.73 4.40
N VAL A 94 1.75 -25.24 3.72
CA VAL A 94 1.53 -23.82 3.37
C VAL A 94 0.31 -23.32 4.12
N TYR A 95 0.42 -22.18 4.81
CA TYR A 95 -0.66 -21.63 5.61
C TYR A 95 -0.97 -20.18 5.26
N GLY A 96 -2.23 -19.80 5.39
CA GLY A 96 -2.74 -18.44 5.32
C GLY A 96 -2.97 -17.88 6.74
N TYR A 97 -2.26 -16.82 7.08
CA TYR A 97 -2.54 -16.05 8.29
C TYR A 97 -3.58 -14.99 7.99
N LEU A 98 -4.81 -15.17 8.48
CA LEU A 98 -5.89 -14.22 8.26
C LEU A 98 -5.64 -12.92 9.02
N TYR A 99 -5.55 -11.81 8.29
CA TYR A 99 -5.32 -10.47 8.81
C TYR A 99 -6.50 -9.56 8.49
N ASN A 100 -7.11 -8.99 9.54
CA ASN A 100 -8.29 -8.14 9.43
C ASN A 100 -7.99 -6.65 9.71
N GLY A 101 -6.71 -6.28 9.85
CA GLY A 101 -6.31 -4.89 10.03
C GLY A 101 -6.29 -4.11 8.72
N TYR A 102 -5.88 -2.83 8.80
CA TYR A 102 -5.74 -2.00 7.60
C TYR A 102 -4.70 -2.58 6.64
N TRP A 103 -5.08 -2.71 5.39
CA TRP A 103 -4.21 -3.06 4.28
C TRP A 103 -4.74 -2.39 3.01
N LYS A 104 -3.85 -1.91 2.15
CA LYS A 104 -4.19 -1.31 0.87
C LYS A 104 -3.08 -1.59 -0.13
N ASP A 105 -3.43 -2.07 -1.31
CA ASP A 105 -2.51 -2.11 -2.44
C ASP A 105 -2.29 -0.69 -2.99
N MET A 106 -1.03 -0.34 -3.20
CA MET A 106 -0.59 0.98 -3.71
C MET A 106 -0.08 0.89 -5.16
N GLY A 107 -0.63 -0.01 -5.96
CA GLY A 107 -0.21 -0.27 -7.33
C GLY A 107 -0.52 0.85 -8.33
N ASN A 108 -1.30 1.86 -7.94
CA ASN A 108 -1.64 2.98 -8.79
C ASN A 108 -1.71 4.31 -8.00
N ARG A 109 -1.80 5.43 -8.74
CA ARG A 109 -1.85 6.78 -8.15
C ARG A 109 -3.03 6.96 -7.20
N GLU A 110 -4.22 6.52 -7.60
CA GLU A 110 -5.45 6.67 -6.84
C GLU A 110 -5.33 5.97 -5.48
N SER A 111 -4.84 4.75 -5.47
CA SER A 111 -4.58 3.98 -4.24
C SER A 111 -3.53 4.67 -3.36
N TYR A 112 -2.47 5.24 -3.96
CA TYR A 112 -1.44 5.96 -3.24
C TYR A 112 -1.98 7.25 -2.59
N LEU A 113 -2.79 8.03 -3.31
CA LEU A 113 -3.49 9.19 -2.76
C LEU A 113 -4.43 8.78 -1.62
N GLN A 114 -5.21 7.70 -1.83
CA GLN A 114 -6.15 7.22 -0.82
C GLN A 114 -5.47 6.76 0.46
N VAL A 115 -4.34 6.03 0.38
CA VAL A 115 -3.57 5.62 1.57
C VAL A 115 -3.08 6.82 2.37
N ASN A 116 -2.62 7.88 1.69
CA ASN A 116 -2.19 9.10 2.36
C ASN A 116 -3.38 9.84 3.00
N ALA A 117 -4.54 9.88 2.33
CA ALA A 117 -5.76 10.44 2.90
C ALA A 117 -6.22 9.63 4.14
N ASP A 118 -6.20 8.29 4.06
CA ASP A 118 -6.55 7.41 5.18
C ASP A 118 -5.58 7.59 6.37
N ALA A 119 -4.30 7.86 6.10
CA ALA A 119 -3.33 8.17 7.16
C ALA A 119 -3.60 9.53 7.80
N LEU A 120 -3.97 10.54 7.01
CA LEU A 120 -4.35 11.86 7.50
C LEU A 120 -5.67 11.83 8.30
N ASP A 121 -6.60 10.95 7.93
CA ASP A 121 -7.85 10.68 8.64
C ASP A 121 -7.68 9.76 9.87
N GLU A 122 -6.44 9.44 10.24
CA GLU A 122 -6.07 8.56 11.37
C GLU A 122 -6.66 7.13 11.29
N LYS A 123 -7.06 6.66 10.10
CA LYS A 123 -7.49 5.28 9.88
C LYS A 123 -6.32 4.28 9.91
N VAL A 124 -5.09 4.81 9.80
CA VAL A 124 -3.84 4.05 9.84
C VAL A 124 -2.99 4.57 10.98
N PHE A 125 -2.59 3.67 11.88
CA PHE A 125 -1.67 4.04 12.95
C PHE A 125 -0.24 4.08 12.43
N LEU A 126 0.31 5.29 12.28
CA LEU A 126 1.71 5.52 11.92
C LEU A 126 2.49 5.97 13.16
N ASN A 127 3.45 5.14 13.61
CA ASN A 127 4.30 5.49 14.74
C ASN A 127 5.05 6.82 14.48
N GLY A 128 4.79 7.83 15.31
CA GLY A 128 5.55 9.09 15.31
C GLY A 128 5.13 10.12 14.25
N THR A 129 4.03 9.90 13.53
CA THR A 129 3.48 10.87 12.59
C THR A 129 2.03 11.14 12.95
N SER A 130 1.76 12.27 13.59
CA SER A 130 0.41 12.84 13.64
C SER A 130 0.26 13.85 12.51
N PRO A 131 -0.96 14.03 11.95
CA PRO A 131 -1.25 15.18 11.12
C PRO A 131 -0.80 16.43 11.88
N ASN A 132 -0.04 17.30 11.24
CA ASN A 132 0.35 18.54 11.89
C ASN A 132 -0.91 19.37 12.07
N ASP A 133 -1.25 19.71 13.31
CA ASP A 133 -2.26 20.71 13.65
C ASP A 133 -1.75 22.09 13.19
N THR A 134 -1.76 22.27 11.88
CA THR A 134 -1.38 23.56 11.28
C THR A 134 -2.64 24.42 11.17
N ASN A 135 -3.04 25.02 12.28
CA ASN A 135 -4.08 26.07 12.31
C ASN A 135 -3.55 27.38 11.70
N ASN A 136 -3.14 27.30 10.44
CA ASN A 136 -2.67 28.46 9.67
C ASN A 136 -3.80 28.91 8.73
N SER A 137 -3.84 30.20 8.41
CA SER A 137 -4.85 30.79 7.52
C SER A 137 -4.88 30.19 6.10
N PHE A 138 -3.82 29.49 5.71
CA PHE A 138 -3.64 28.87 4.39
C PHE A 138 -3.93 27.36 4.36
N THR A 139 -4.26 26.73 5.51
CA THR A 139 -4.51 25.27 5.53
C THR A 139 -5.98 24.93 5.71
N ILE A 140 -6.42 23.88 5.04
CA ILE A 140 -7.75 23.24 5.20
C ILE A 140 -7.48 21.80 5.63
N PRO A 141 -7.65 21.46 6.92
CA PRO A 141 -7.37 20.09 7.40
C PRO A 141 -8.24 19.01 6.72
N PRO A 142 -7.79 17.73 6.72
CA PRO A 142 -6.51 17.27 7.24
C PRO A 142 -5.36 17.50 6.25
N VAL A 143 -4.21 17.91 6.75
CA VAL A 143 -2.99 18.13 5.96
C VAL A 143 -1.75 17.71 6.76
N TRP A 144 -0.69 17.34 6.05
CA TRP A 144 0.62 17.17 6.64
C TRP A 144 1.64 18.04 5.90
N ILE A 145 2.46 18.79 6.64
CA ILE A 145 3.48 19.68 6.09
C ILE A 145 4.83 19.33 6.70
N GLY A 146 5.77 18.96 5.85
CA GLY A 146 7.15 18.65 6.20
C GLY A 146 7.94 19.87 6.67
N ARG A 147 9.11 19.62 7.24
CA ARG A 147 10.01 20.67 7.75
C ARG A 147 10.54 21.55 6.62
N ASN A 148 10.91 22.80 6.99
CA ASN A 148 11.56 23.79 6.10
C ASN A 148 10.74 24.16 4.86
N CYS A 149 9.43 24.04 4.87
CA CYS A 149 8.57 24.50 3.78
C CYS A 149 8.43 26.03 3.84
N ARG A 150 8.39 26.65 2.65
CA ARG A 150 8.11 28.07 2.46
C ARG A 150 6.75 28.19 1.81
N ILE A 151 5.76 28.66 2.56
CA ILE A 151 4.37 28.70 2.12
C ILE A 151 3.87 30.14 2.22
N ALA A 152 3.39 30.70 1.10
CA ALA A 152 2.85 32.04 1.08
C ALA A 152 1.46 32.12 1.77
N GLU A 153 1.20 33.17 2.53
CA GLU A 153 0.02 33.32 3.38
C GLU A 153 -1.32 33.27 2.65
N ASN A 154 -1.37 33.68 1.39
CA ASN A 154 -2.57 33.65 0.54
C ASN A 154 -2.66 32.42 -0.39
N SER A 155 -1.83 31.39 -0.16
CA SER A 155 -2.00 30.06 -0.78
C SER A 155 -3.11 29.29 -0.06
N LYS A 156 -3.53 28.14 -0.63
CA LYS A 156 -4.49 27.21 -0.01
C LYS A 156 -3.96 25.77 -0.10
N ILE A 157 -3.84 25.10 1.03
CA ILE A 157 -3.36 23.72 1.11
C ILE A 157 -4.39 22.86 1.82
N GLY A 158 -4.80 21.78 1.18
CA GLY A 158 -5.79 20.85 1.69
C GLY A 158 -7.17 20.99 1.03
N PRO A 159 -8.14 20.13 1.44
CA PRO A 159 -7.91 19.04 2.39
C PRO A 159 -7.09 17.89 1.77
N HIS A 160 -6.75 16.89 2.61
CA HIS A 160 -6.06 15.66 2.21
C HIS A 160 -4.79 15.89 1.36
N SER A 161 -3.97 16.84 1.81
CA SER A 161 -2.72 17.16 1.11
C SER A 161 -1.50 16.89 1.98
N VAL A 162 -0.49 16.26 1.37
CA VAL A 162 0.80 15.98 1.98
C VAL A 162 1.87 16.80 1.29
N ILE A 163 2.53 17.68 2.03
CA ILE A 163 3.61 18.52 1.54
C ILE A 163 4.94 18.01 2.11
N GLY A 164 5.77 17.42 1.26
CA GLY A 164 7.09 16.95 1.63
C GLY A 164 8.02 18.05 2.14
N PRO A 165 9.16 17.70 2.76
CA PRO A 165 10.09 18.70 3.28
C PRO A 165 10.69 19.59 2.18
N ASN A 166 11.16 20.78 2.57
CA ASN A 166 11.86 21.73 1.69
C ASN A 166 11.01 22.23 0.48
N CYS A 167 9.69 22.07 0.50
CA CYS A 167 8.81 22.57 -0.56
C CYS A 167 8.63 24.09 -0.50
N THR A 168 8.36 24.69 -1.66
CA THR A 168 8.05 26.12 -1.79
C THR A 168 6.70 26.27 -2.49
N ILE A 169 5.75 26.92 -1.84
CA ILE A 169 4.40 27.19 -2.38
C ILE A 169 4.23 28.71 -2.45
N LYS A 170 4.14 29.21 -3.68
CA LYS A 170 4.08 30.64 -3.93
C LYS A 170 2.67 31.20 -3.79
N ASN A 171 2.58 32.51 -3.91
CA ASN A 171 1.38 33.32 -3.71
C ASN A 171 0.18 32.87 -4.56
N GLY A 172 -0.99 32.71 -3.95
CA GLY A 172 -2.22 32.30 -4.64
C GLY A 172 -2.25 30.87 -5.15
N ALA A 173 -1.25 30.05 -4.84
CA ALA A 173 -1.24 28.65 -5.24
C ALA A 173 -2.24 27.83 -4.43
N VAL A 174 -2.84 26.81 -5.07
CA VAL A 174 -3.80 25.88 -4.47
C VAL A 174 -3.28 24.45 -4.61
N VAL A 175 -3.22 23.72 -3.50
CA VAL A 175 -2.87 22.29 -3.49
C VAL A 175 -3.95 21.54 -2.74
N GLU A 176 -4.66 20.64 -3.40
CA GLU A 176 -5.81 19.92 -2.87
C GLU A 176 -5.74 18.45 -3.23
N ASN A 177 -6.02 17.55 -2.27
CA ASN A 177 -6.00 16.10 -2.45
C ASN A 177 -4.76 15.63 -3.22
N SER A 178 -3.59 16.13 -2.83
CA SER A 178 -2.35 15.96 -3.60
C SER A 178 -1.16 15.72 -2.69
N ILE A 179 -0.15 15.05 -3.26
CA ILE A 179 1.10 14.75 -2.57
C ILE A 179 2.24 15.45 -3.31
N LEU A 180 2.96 16.30 -2.61
CA LEU A 180 4.18 16.91 -3.10
C LEU A 180 5.37 16.24 -2.41
N TRP A 181 6.27 15.63 -3.16
CA TRP A 181 7.47 15.08 -2.60
C TRP A 181 8.48 16.19 -2.24
N GLU A 182 9.59 15.81 -1.64
CA GLU A 182 10.62 16.74 -1.17
C GLU A 182 11.08 17.72 -2.25
N GLY A 183 11.26 19.01 -1.88
CA GLY A 183 11.87 20.03 -2.72
C GLY A 183 10.99 20.52 -3.87
N VAL A 184 9.71 20.21 -3.89
CA VAL A 184 8.79 20.67 -4.94
C VAL A 184 8.55 22.17 -4.81
N THR A 185 8.51 22.86 -5.95
CA THR A 185 8.12 24.26 -6.05
C THR A 185 6.81 24.41 -6.84
N ILE A 186 5.81 25.05 -6.22
CA ILE A 186 4.55 25.41 -6.88
C ILE A 186 4.55 26.90 -7.14
N GLY A 187 4.39 27.27 -8.42
CA GLY A 187 4.37 28.65 -8.91
C GLY A 187 3.15 29.45 -8.44
N ALA A 188 3.26 30.77 -8.54
CA ALA A 188 2.18 31.69 -8.13
C ALA A 188 0.91 31.47 -8.94
N GLY A 189 -0.26 31.46 -8.27
CA GLY A 189 -1.55 31.28 -8.91
C GLY A 189 -1.79 29.92 -9.56
N SER A 190 -0.92 28.92 -9.28
CA SER A 190 -1.07 27.56 -9.83
C SER A 190 -1.98 26.70 -8.98
N THR A 191 -2.64 25.75 -9.62
CA THR A 191 -3.54 24.79 -8.96
C THR A 191 -3.00 23.37 -9.18
N VAL A 192 -2.90 22.56 -8.10
CA VAL A 192 -2.54 21.15 -8.12
C VAL A 192 -3.62 20.38 -7.39
N LYS A 193 -4.33 19.49 -8.11
CA LYS A 193 -5.42 18.68 -7.55
C LYS A 193 -5.29 17.21 -7.95
N GLY A 194 -5.58 16.28 -7.02
CA GLY A 194 -5.60 14.85 -7.28
C GLY A 194 -4.28 14.29 -7.81
N SER A 195 -3.16 14.92 -7.49
CA SER A 195 -1.89 14.69 -8.19
C SER A 195 -0.75 14.32 -7.24
N VAL A 196 0.23 13.59 -7.77
CA VAL A 196 1.48 13.28 -7.08
C VAL A 196 2.62 13.96 -7.82
N ILE A 197 3.27 14.91 -7.19
CA ILE A 197 4.38 15.66 -7.79
C ILE A 197 5.71 15.12 -7.25
N ALA A 198 6.53 14.60 -8.15
CA ALA A 198 7.80 13.96 -7.83
C ALA A 198 8.85 14.96 -7.27
N LYS A 199 9.85 14.41 -6.58
CA LYS A 199 10.93 15.15 -5.93
C LYS A 199 11.58 16.20 -6.83
N ASN A 200 11.83 17.41 -6.27
CA ASN A 200 12.54 18.52 -6.91
C ASN A 200 11.90 19.05 -8.21
N ARG A 201 10.62 18.76 -8.45
CA ARG A 201 9.90 19.30 -9.61
C ARG A 201 9.45 20.74 -9.35
N THR A 202 9.43 21.52 -10.42
CA THR A 202 8.90 22.89 -10.41
C THR A 202 7.70 23.00 -11.33
N ILE A 203 6.56 23.37 -10.77
CA ILE A 203 5.37 23.79 -11.50
C ILE A 203 5.45 25.31 -11.68
N GLY A 204 5.46 25.78 -12.91
CA GLY A 204 5.54 27.21 -13.24
C GLY A 204 4.28 27.98 -12.80
N ASP A 205 4.35 29.31 -12.83
CA ASP A 205 3.24 30.18 -12.41
C ASP A 205 2.00 29.99 -13.31
N GLY A 206 0.80 30.08 -12.71
CA GLY A 206 -0.49 30.00 -13.39
C GLY A 206 -0.83 28.64 -14.03
N LYS A 207 -0.15 27.57 -13.65
CA LYS A 207 -0.40 26.22 -14.17
C LYS A 207 -1.56 25.54 -13.46
N ASN A 208 -2.29 24.72 -14.20
CA ASN A 208 -3.35 23.87 -13.65
C ASN A 208 -2.98 22.40 -13.89
N ILE A 209 -2.65 21.71 -12.82
CA ILE A 209 -2.26 20.29 -12.78
C ILE A 209 -3.40 19.53 -12.12
N LYS A 210 -3.94 18.54 -12.83
CA LYS A 210 -5.04 17.74 -12.32
C LYS A 210 -4.84 16.28 -12.71
N ASP A 211 -4.98 15.40 -11.73
CA ASP A 211 -4.91 13.94 -11.90
C ASP A 211 -3.62 13.46 -12.60
N GLU A 212 -2.47 14.05 -12.24
CA GLU A 212 -1.14 13.73 -12.81
C GLU A 212 -0.22 13.04 -11.76
N SER A 213 0.78 12.29 -12.26
CA SER A 213 1.82 11.63 -11.45
C SER A 213 3.16 11.63 -12.17
#